data_5239e25207bd77903cec0ab56bec10eb
#
_entry.id   5239e25207bd77903cec0ab56bec10eb
#
_cell.length_a   1.000
_cell.length_b   1.000
_cell.length_c   1.000
_cell.angle_alpha   90.00
_cell.angle_beta   90.00
_cell.angle_gamma   90.00
#
_symmetry.space_group_name_H-M   'P 1'
#
loop_
_entity.id
_entity.type
_entity.pdbx_description
1 polymer ?
#
loop_
_entity_poly.entity_id
_entity_poly.type
_entity_poly.pdbx_seq_one_letter_code
_entity_poly.pdbx_strand_id
1 'polypeptide(L)'
;MILLLVGLFLGNIPSFAFSASSQPKINCLIINLDYVNCTWTEHEHNYSFKSRFTHKEILDCPNYLRIDGVNVGCVFPYEKPQRFNTLKTWLYSDNGGLVTEQEHNLKAYVKLYPPVNLSVVEKKDAELWLYWNITKNDSCIESEVRHRTDNNAWKSTTPGHRTSFSLPFPSKKRYEFQVRARIESSCGESKFWSDWSEPVYWGYLKTNNTSGKLSYPYYKSLSALSACNFTSNSKWRDALPVRALALAQPLLDVF
;
A
#
# COMPACT_ATOMS: atom_id res chain seq x y z
N MET A 1 82.50 18.91 13.44
CA MET A 1 81.53 18.55 12.36
C MET A 1 80.43 17.78 13.01
N ILE A 2 79.35 18.47 13.38
CA ILE A 2 78.21 17.92 14.12
C ILE A 2 77.05 17.84 13.14
N LEU A 3 76.65 16.62 12.79
CA LEU A 3 75.48 16.34 11.96
C LEU A 3 74.24 16.35 12.83
N LEU A 4 73.35 17.35 12.64
CA LEU A 4 72.02 17.44 13.22
C LEU A 4 71.04 16.56 12.41
N LEU A 5 70.64 15.45 13.01
CA LEU A 5 69.54 14.64 12.50
C LEU A 5 68.20 15.28 12.90
N VAL A 6 67.53 15.94 11.94
CA VAL A 6 66.16 16.41 12.10
C VAL A 6 65.24 15.27 11.79
N GLY A 7 64.73 14.64 12.84
CA GLY A 7 63.68 13.62 12.71
C GLY A 7 62.35 14.25 12.32
N LEU A 8 61.85 13.95 11.11
CA LEU A 8 60.52 14.27 10.65
C LEU A 8 59.50 13.35 11.31
N PHE A 9 58.85 13.81 12.37
CA PHE A 9 57.63 13.20 12.88
C PHE A 9 56.46 13.51 11.93
N LEU A 10 56.21 12.63 10.97
CA LEU A 10 54.95 12.63 10.24
C LEU A 10 53.87 12.09 11.18
N GLY A 11 53.21 12.99 11.90
CA GLY A 11 52.04 12.68 12.69
C GLY A 11 50.92 12.20 11.78
N ASN A 12 50.50 10.93 11.93
CA ASN A 12 49.27 10.44 11.38
C ASN A 12 48.10 11.21 12.00
N ILE A 13 47.57 12.19 11.27
CA ILE A 13 46.31 12.83 11.61
C ILE A 13 45.22 11.80 11.28
N PRO A 14 44.46 11.28 12.27
CA PRO A 14 43.32 10.42 11.97
C PRO A 14 42.32 11.24 11.15
N SER A 15 42.13 10.87 9.89
CA SER A 15 41.03 11.37 9.07
C SER A 15 39.75 10.89 9.71
N PHE A 16 39.10 11.74 10.49
CA PHE A 16 37.72 11.55 10.85
C PHE A 16 36.92 11.65 9.55
N ALA A 17 36.60 10.51 8.97
CA ALA A 17 35.57 10.43 7.93
C ALA A 17 34.25 10.89 8.57
N PHE A 18 33.91 12.15 8.32
CA PHE A 18 32.58 12.65 8.62
C PHE A 18 31.65 11.84 7.71
N SER A 19 31.00 10.84 8.27
CA SER A 19 29.89 10.15 7.59
C SER A 19 28.83 11.24 7.31
N ALA A 20 28.71 11.64 6.07
CA ALA A 20 27.68 12.57 5.66
C ALA A 20 26.35 11.86 5.95
N SER A 21 25.70 12.22 7.04
CA SER A 21 24.33 11.79 7.35
C SER A 21 23.47 12.18 6.16
N SER A 22 22.98 11.20 5.43
CA SER A 22 22.07 11.44 4.32
C SER A 22 20.80 12.07 4.89
N GLN A 23 20.38 13.20 4.35
CA GLN A 23 19.13 13.82 4.78
C GLN A 23 17.96 12.83 4.62
N PRO A 24 17.04 12.76 5.60
CA PRO A 24 15.89 11.87 5.52
C PRO A 24 15.04 12.21 4.29
N LYS A 25 14.74 11.18 3.50
CA LYS A 25 13.86 11.29 2.33
C LYS A 25 12.42 11.05 2.74
N ILE A 26 11.52 11.95 2.34
CA ILE A 26 10.08 11.83 2.60
C ILE A 26 9.41 11.20 1.37
N ASN A 27 8.62 10.15 1.57
CA ASN A 27 7.81 9.50 0.55
C ASN A 27 6.34 9.64 0.90
N CYS A 28 5.54 10.20 -0.02
CA CYS A 28 4.12 10.42 0.19
C CYS A 28 3.27 9.68 -0.85
N LEU A 29 2.21 9.01 -0.40
CA LEU A 29 1.23 8.32 -1.23
C LEU A 29 -0.19 8.74 -0.84
N ILE A 30 -1.09 8.86 -1.82
CA ILE A 30 -2.53 8.90 -1.57
C ILE A 30 -3.01 7.46 -1.46
N ILE A 31 -3.59 7.12 -0.31
CA ILE A 31 -4.10 5.78 -0.04
C ILE A 31 -5.60 5.76 -0.24
N ASN A 32 -6.05 4.90 -1.12
CA ASN A 32 -7.46 4.62 -1.44
C ASN A 32 -8.32 5.88 -1.73
N LEU A 33 -7.69 6.97 -2.16
CA LEU A 33 -8.35 8.28 -2.32
C LEU A 33 -9.02 8.80 -1.02
N ASP A 34 -8.54 8.38 0.15
CA ASP A 34 -9.08 8.76 1.46
C ASP A 34 -8.14 9.66 2.23
N TYR A 35 -6.84 9.37 2.23
CA TYR A 35 -5.85 10.09 3.00
C TYR A 35 -4.49 10.06 2.32
N VAL A 36 -3.62 10.99 2.72
CA VAL A 36 -2.21 10.98 2.38
C VAL A 36 -1.43 10.30 3.51
N ASN A 37 -0.55 9.39 3.12
CA ASN A 37 0.43 8.77 4.01
C ASN A 37 1.82 9.21 3.57
N CYS A 38 2.54 9.92 4.44
CA CYS A 38 3.93 10.30 4.25
C CYS A 38 4.80 9.55 5.27
N THR A 39 5.88 8.92 4.79
CA THR A 39 6.87 8.25 5.65
C THR A 39 8.26 8.77 5.31
N TRP A 40 9.22 8.65 6.22
CA TRP A 40 10.60 9.05 5.99
C TRP A 40 11.59 7.93 6.32
N THR A 41 12.78 8.01 5.73
CA THR A 41 13.73 6.88 5.72
C THR A 41 14.61 6.77 6.96
N GLU A 42 14.71 7.82 7.76
CA GLU A 42 15.55 7.84 8.97
C GLU A 42 14.65 7.78 10.22
N HIS A 43 14.92 6.84 11.10
CA HIS A 43 14.14 6.58 12.31
C HIS A 43 14.96 6.68 13.60
N GLU A 44 16.22 7.14 13.51
CA GLU A 44 17.08 7.30 14.69
C GLU A 44 16.73 8.55 15.51
N HIS A 45 16.07 9.52 14.86
CA HIS A 45 15.67 10.77 15.47
C HIS A 45 14.16 10.95 15.40
N ASN A 46 13.61 11.61 16.40
CA ASN A 46 12.19 11.96 16.41
C ASN A 46 11.98 13.29 15.68
N TYR A 47 11.22 13.28 14.58
CA TYR A 47 10.94 14.47 13.78
C TYR A 47 9.53 14.97 13.98
N SER A 48 9.35 16.29 13.92
CA SER A 48 8.05 16.90 13.69
C SER A 48 7.85 17.18 12.21
N PHE A 49 6.63 16.93 11.72
CA PHE A 49 6.28 16.99 10.30
C PHE A 49 5.25 18.08 10.07
N LYS A 50 5.48 18.89 9.03
CA LYS A 50 4.52 19.86 8.50
C LYS A 50 4.27 19.63 7.03
N SER A 51 3.07 19.99 6.56
CA SER A 51 2.70 19.86 5.16
C SER A 51 1.83 21.01 4.68
N ARG A 52 1.86 21.27 3.36
CA ARG A 52 1.01 22.26 2.70
C ARG A 52 0.74 21.86 1.25
N PHE A 53 -0.50 21.76 0.86
CA PHE A 53 -0.86 21.80 -0.56
C PHE A 53 -0.80 23.23 -1.10
N THR A 54 -0.51 23.39 -2.40
CA THR A 54 -0.51 24.70 -3.08
C THR A 54 -1.78 25.47 -2.76
N HIS A 55 -1.66 26.76 -2.42
CA HIS A 55 -2.75 27.67 -2.03
C HIS A 55 -3.48 27.31 -0.72
N LYS A 56 -2.95 26.43 0.12
CA LYS A 56 -3.47 26.12 1.46
C LYS A 56 -2.48 26.59 2.54
N GLU A 57 -2.93 26.60 3.78
CA GLU A 57 -2.09 26.90 4.94
C GLU A 57 -1.13 25.74 5.27
N ILE A 58 -0.05 26.05 5.98
CA ILE A 58 0.86 25.04 6.53
C ILE A 58 0.18 24.41 7.74
N LEU A 59 0.08 23.08 7.73
CA LEU A 59 -0.54 22.30 8.79
C LEU A 59 0.50 21.41 9.46
N ASP A 60 0.39 21.28 10.77
CA ASP A 60 1.10 20.27 11.54
C ASP A 60 0.51 18.88 11.28
N CYS A 61 1.32 17.84 11.52
CA CYS A 61 0.83 16.47 11.39
C CYS A 61 -0.31 16.17 12.37
N PRO A 62 -1.52 15.84 11.90
CA PRO A 62 -2.63 15.50 12.77
C PRO A 62 -2.51 14.10 13.40
N ASN A 63 -1.91 13.13 12.66
CA ASN A 63 -1.80 11.75 13.11
C ASN A 63 -0.43 11.18 12.73
N TYR A 64 0.46 11.06 13.71
CA TYR A 64 1.76 10.43 13.53
C TYR A 64 1.68 8.91 13.52
N LEU A 65 2.40 8.29 12.57
CA LEU A 65 2.76 6.89 12.64
C LEU A 65 4.00 6.76 13.52
N ARG A 66 3.97 5.81 14.47
CA ARG A 66 5.05 5.63 15.43
C ARG A 66 5.51 4.18 15.48
N ILE A 67 6.82 3.99 15.57
CA ILE A 67 7.48 2.72 15.86
C ILE A 67 8.38 2.97 17.06
N ASP A 68 8.22 2.18 18.12
CA ASP A 68 9.00 2.28 19.37
C ASP A 68 9.04 3.71 19.97
N GLY A 69 7.93 4.45 19.82
CA GLY A 69 7.79 5.82 20.34
C GLY A 69 8.34 6.91 19.39
N VAL A 70 9.04 6.54 18.32
CA VAL A 70 9.60 7.47 17.33
C VAL A 70 8.60 7.73 16.20
N ASN A 71 8.45 8.97 15.77
CA ASN A 71 7.63 9.33 14.62
C ASN A 71 8.32 8.88 13.33
N VAL A 72 7.68 7.99 12.57
CA VAL A 72 8.18 7.43 11.31
C VAL A 72 7.34 7.84 10.10
N GLY A 73 6.22 8.51 10.34
CA GLY A 73 5.32 8.95 9.28
C GLY A 73 4.20 9.84 9.79
N CYS A 74 3.44 10.38 8.86
CA CYS A 74 2.29 11.22 9.10
C CYS A 74 1.14 10.86 8.18
N VAL A 75 -0.06 10.75 8.75
CA VAL A 75 -1.31 10.51 8.01
C VAL A 75 -2.24 11.70 8.18
N PHE A 76 -2.73 12.23 7.07
CA PHE A 76 -3.65 13.37 7.06
C PHE A 76 -4.73 13.23 5.98
N PRO A 77 -5.90 13.89 6.15
CA PRO A 77 -7.01 13.79 5.20
C PRO A 77 -6.62 14.22 3.79
N TYR A 78 -7.26 13.60 2.80
CA TYR A 78 -7.11 13.90 1.38
C TYR A 78 -8.43 14.39 0.79
N GLU A 79 -8.36 15.46 -0.01
CA GLU A 79 -9.47 15.97 -0.81
C GLU A 79 -9.17 15.76 -2.31
N LYS A 80 -10.15 15.30 -3.07
CA LYS A 80 -9.99 14.92 -4.49
C LYS A 80 -9.23 15.94 -5.36
N PRO A 81 -9.46 17.26 -5.27
CA PRO A 81 -8.73 18.25 -6.05
C PRO A 81 -7.22 18.32 -5.72
N GLN A 82 -6.81 17.93 -4.52
CA GLN A 82 -5.42 18.04 -4.03
C GLN A 82 -4.45 17.14 -4.79
N ARG A 83 -4.95 16.08 -5.43
CA ARG A 83 -4.13 15.15 -6.22
C ARG A 83 -3.32 15.84 -7.32
N PHE A 84 -3.86 16.93 -7.88
CA PHE A 84 -3.24 17.67 -8.97
C PHE A 84 -2.44 18.89 -8.50
N ASN A 85 -2.39 19.12 -7.19
CA ASN A 85 -1.64 20.21 -6.56
C ASN A 85 -0.30 19.69 -6.04
N THR A 86 0.70 20.54 -6.00
CA THR A 86 1.98 20.23 -5.36
C THR A 86 1.80 20.17 -3.85
N LEU A 87 2.26 19.11 -3.23
CA LEU A 87 2.38 18.96 -1.79
C LEU A 87 3.82 19.32 -1.38
N LYS A 88 3.99 20.33 -0.52
CA LYS A 88 5.25 20.62 0.16
C LYS A 88 5.25 20.02 1.55
N THR A 89 6.38 19.44 1.95
CA THR A 89 6.55 18.80 3.25
C THR A 89 7.86 19.25 3.89
N TRP A 90 7.86 19.31 5.22
CA TRP A 90 9.01 19.70 6.03
C TRP A 90 9.17 18.76 7.21
N LEU A 91 10.42 18.36 7.50
CA LEU A 91 10.79 17.70 8.75
C LEU A 91 11.63 18.65 9.60
N TYR A 92 11.33 18.73 10.87
CA TYR A 92 12.06 19.49 11.87
C TYR A 92 12.55 18.53 12.96
N SER A 93 13.78 18.77 13.41
CA SER A 93 14.35 18.06 14.58
C SER A 93 13.72 18.53 15.89
N ASP A 94 13.96 17.80 16.98
CA ASP A 94 13.43 18.10 18.31
C ASP A 94 13.83 19.49 18.82
N ASN A 95 14.97 20.03 18.37
CA ASN A 95 15.41 21.40 18.70
C ASN A 95 14.78 22.47 17.78
N GLY A 96 13.84 22.10 16.91
CA GLY A 96 13.13 23.01 16.01
C GLY A 96 13.91 23.40 14.73
N GLY A 97 15.09 22.82 14.49
CA GLY A 97 15.84 23.03 13.25
C GLY A 97 15.20 22.33 12.06
N LEU A 98 15.15 23.02 10.90
CA LEU A 98 14.71 22.42 9.64
C LEU A 98 15.74 21.39 9.19
N VAL A 99 15.30 20.15 8.99
CA VAL A 99 16.15 19.03 8.55
C VAL A 99 16.02 18.80 7.05
N THR A 100 14.79 18.76 6.54
CA THR A 100 14.55 18.60 5.10
C THR A 100 13.26 19.27 4.66
N GLU A 101 13.25 19.71 3.42
CA GLU A 101 12.07 20.20 2.70
C GLU A 101 11.97 19.48 1.37
N GLN A 102 10.78 18.99 1.02
CA GLN A 102 10.54 18.30 -0.24
C GLN A 102 9.23 18.72 -0.89
N GLU A 103 9.18 18.66 -2.22
CA GLU A 103 7.98 18.84 -3.02
C GLU A 103 7.56 17.50 -3.65
N HIS A 104 6.26 17.21 -3.60
CA HIS A 104 5.68 15.98 -4.13
C HIS A 104 4.58 16.29 -5.15
N ASN A 105 4.66 15.64 -6.30
CA ASN A 105 3.56 15.58 -7.24
C ASN A 105 2.83 14.24 -7.05
N LEU A 106 1.67 14.28 -6.37
CA LEU A 106 0.95 13.07 -6.00
C LEU A 106 0.04 12.51 -7.12
N LYS A 107 -0.01 13.16 -8.29
CA LYS A 107 -0.88 12.76 -9.40
C LYS A 107 -0.79 11.26 -9.71
N ALA A 108 0.42 10.73 -9.80
CA ALA A 108 0.69 9.32 -10.10
C ALA A 108 0.99 8.47 -8.85
N TYR A 109 0.94 9.04 -7.66
CA TYR A 109 1.29 8.37 -6.42
C TYR A 109 0.04 8.01 -5.60
N VAL A 110 -0.84 7.23 -6.22
CA VAL A 110 -2.07 6.71 -5.60
C VAL A 110 -1.94 5.19 -5.48
N LYS A 111 -2.18 4.63 -4.30
CA LYS A 111 -2.31 3.19 -4.08
C LYS A 111 -3.72 2.90 -3.57
N LEU A 112 -4.49 2.14 -4.33
CA LEU A 112 -5.84 1.73 -3.94
C LEU A 112 -5.80 0.52 -3.00
N TYR A 113 -6.88 0.29 -2.27
CA TYR A 113 -7.10 -0.99 -1.62
C TYR A 113 -7.48 -2.04 -2.66
N PRO A 114 -7.15 -3.32 -2.41
CA PRO A 114 -7.53 -4.41 -3.29
C PRO A 114 -9.06 -4.51 -3.41
N PRO A 115 -9.56 -4.95 -4.57
CA PRO A 115 -10.97 -5.28 -4.73
C PRO A 115 -11.43 -6.33 -3.72
N VAL A 116 -12.71 -6.27 -3.33
CA VAL A 116 -13.31 -7.11 -2.29
C VAL A 116 -14.55 -7.85 -2.81
N ASN A 117 -15.08 -8.78 -2.01
CA ASN A 117 -16.30 -9.53 -2.31
C ASN A 117 -16.25 -10.27 -3.65
N LEU A 118 -15.09 -10.88 -3.94
CA LEU A 118 -14.96 -11.69 -5.14
C LEU A 118 -15.90 -12.89 -5.08
N SER A 119 -16.62 -13.11 -6.18
CA SER A 119 -17.48 -14.27 -6.32
C SER A 119 -17.41 -14.86 -7.74
N VAL A 120 -17.46 -16.18 -7.85
CA VAL A 120 -17.45 -16.89 -9.14
C VAL A 120 -18.77 -17.61 -9.31
N VAL A 121 -19.42 -17.40 -10.45
CA VAL A 121 -20.71 -18.04 -10.82
C VAL A 121 -20.56 -18.73 -12.17
N GLU A 122 -20.96 -19.98 -12.25
CA GLU A 122 -21.10 -20.71 -13.52
C GLU A 122 -22.45 -20.41 -14.14
N LYS A 123 -22.45 -19.93 -15.39
CA LYS A 123 -23.67 -19.69 -16.17
C LYS A 123 -24.01 -20.89 -17.07
N LYS A 124 -25.24 -20.92 -17.57
CA LYS A 124 -25.80 -22.04 -18.36
C LYS A 124 -25.00 -22.35 -19.63
N ASP A 125 -24.28 -21.37 -20.17
CA ASP A 125 -23.50 -21.50 -21.42
C ASP A 125 -22.07 -21.99 -21.18
N ALA A 126 -21.82 -22.67 -20.07
CA ALA A 126 -20.49 -23.12 -19.66
C ALA A 126 -19.47 -21.97 -19.61
N GLU A 127 -19.86 -20.84 -19.06
CA GLU A 127 -19.00 -19.70 -18.77
C GLU A 127 -18.85 -19.50 -17.28
N LEU A 128 -17.63 -19.23 -16.81
CA LEU A 128 -17.39 -18.74 -15.47
C LEU A 128 -17.40 -17.23 -15.46
N TRP A 129 -18.21 -16.65 -14.60
CA TRP A 129 -18.26 -15.23 -14.37
C TRP A 129 -17.69 -14.91 -12.98
N LEU A 130 -16.60 -14.12 -12.97
CA LEU A 130 -16.03 -13.52 -11.78
C LEU A 130 -16.62 -12.12 -11.59
N TYR A 131 -17.08 -11.82 -10.39
CA TYR A 131 -17.57 -10.49 -9.97
C TYR A 131 -16.76 -10.01 -8.77
N TRP A 132 -16.62 -8.69 -8.64
CA TRP A 132 -15.96 -8.06 -7.49
C TRP A 132 -16.52 -6.68 -7.24
N ASN A 133 -16.22 -6.13 -6.04
CA ASN A 133 -16.51 -4.76 -5.70
C ASN A 133 -15.20 -3.97 -5.58
N ILE A 134 -15.23 -2.73 -6.05
CA ILE A 134 -14.16 -1.76 -5.84
C ILE A 134 -14.50 -0.95 -4.59
N THR A 135 -13.51 -0.65 -3.76
CA THR A 135 -13.71 0.05 -2.48
C THR A 135 -14.08 1.52 -2.63
N LYS A 136 -13.88 2.10 -3.83
CA LYS A 136 -14.23 3.48 -4.18
C LYS A 136 -15.05 3.55 -5.46
N ASN A 137 -16.12 4.29 -5.44
CA ASN A 137 -16.88 4.60 -6.66
C ASN A 137 -16.21 5.77 -7.40
N ASP A 138 -15.27 5.47 -8.28
CA ASP A 138 -14.57 6.43 -9.11
C ASP A 138 -14.42 5.86 -10.52
N SER A 139 -14.87 6.63 -11.52
CA SER A 139 -14.83 6.23 -12.94
C SER A 139 -13.40 6.11 -13.51
N CYS A 140 -12.42 6.58 -12.76
CA CYS A 140 -11.01 6.50 -13.12
C CYS A 140 -10.32 5.21 -12.66
N ILE A 141 -11.05 4.25 -12.09
CA ILE A 141 -10.46 3.02 -11.58
C ILE A 141 -10.60 1.91 -12.63
N GLU A 142 -9.46 1.35 -13.02
CA GLU A 142 -9.40 0.14 -13.84
C GLU A 142 -8.98 -1.07 -12.99
N SER A 143 -9.37 -2.27 -13.47
CA SER A 143 -9.06 -3.53 -12.82
C SER A 143 -8.20 -4.42 -13.71
N GLU A 144 -7.35 -5.23 -13.08
CA GLU A 144 -6.67 -6.37 -13.71
C GLU A 144 -7.08 -7.64 -12.99
N VAL A 145 -7.50 -8.64 -13.75
CA VAL A 145 -7.84 -9.98 -13.28
C VAL A 145 -6.72 -10.92 -13.63
N ARG A 146 -6.27 -11.73 -12.69
CA ARG A 146 -5.44 -12.89 -12.98
C ARG A 146 -6.13 -14.19 -12.55
N HIS A 147 -5.88 -15.23 -13.32
CA HIS A 147 -6.37 -16.57 -12.99
C HIS A 147 -5.34 -17.64 -13.35
N ARG A 148 -5.44 -18.76 -12.68
CA ARG A 148 -4.66 -19.97 -13.01
C ARG A 148 -5.46 -21.23 -12.70
N THR A 149 -5.07 -22.35 -13.31
CA THR A 149 -5.58 -23.67 -12.98
C THR A 149 -4.52 -24.46 -12.23
N ASP A 150 -4.88 -25.06 -11.10
CA ASP A 150 -3.96 -25.78 -10.22
C ASP A 150 -2.69 -24.93 -9.94
N ASN A 151 -1.49 -25.46 -10.19
CA ASN A 151 -0.22 -24.75 -9.99
C ASN A 151 0.39 -24.22 -11.31
N ASN A 152 -0.43 -24.01 -12.35
CA ASN A 152 0.05 -23.45 -13.61
C ASN A 152 0.40 -21.95 -13.49
N ALA A 153 1.06 -21.43 -14.50
CA ALA A 153 1.37 -20.00 -14.59
C ALA A 153 0.09 -19.14 -14.59
N TRP A 154 0.19 -17.95 -14.00
CA TRP A 154 -0.86 -16.96 -14.02
C TRP A 154 -1.12 -16.43 -15.43
N LYS A 155 -2.38 -16.26 -15.78
CA LYS A 155 -2.84 -15.53 -16.95
C LYS A 155 -3.54 -14.27 -16.49
N SER A 156 -3.16 -13.12 -17.03
CA SER A 156 -3.73 -11.82 -16.68
C SER A 156 -4.52 -11.22 -17.84
N THR A 157 -5.55 -10.46 -17.49
CA THR A 157 -6.41 -9.71 -18.42
C THR A 157 -6.87 -8.42 -17.75
N THR A 158 -6.91 -7.33 -18.49
CA THR A 158 -7.39 -6.03 -17.99
C THR A 158 -8.78 -5.74 -18.56
N PRO A 159 -9.86 -6.01 -17.82
CA PRO A 159 -11.23 -5.72 -18.24
C PRO A 159 -11.59 -4.22 -18.19
N GLY A 160 -10.64 -3.35 -17.83
CA GLY A 160 -10.84 -1.90 -17.69
C GLY A 160 -11.70 -1.57 -16.47
N HIS A 161 -12.73 -0.73 -16.69
CA HIS A 161 -13.64 -0.26 -15.62
C HIS A 161 -14.71 -1.28 -15.21
N ARG A 162 -14.76 -2.45 -15.86
CA ARG A 162 -15.74 -3.48 -15.50
C ARG A 162 -15.39 -4.09 -14.16
N THR A 163 -16.42 -4.43 -13.41
CA THR A 163 -16.35 -5.19 -12.15
C THR A 163 -16.75 -6.65 -12.33
N SER A 164 -16.59 -7.14 -13.57
CA SER A 164 -16.85 -8.53 -13.94
C SER A 164 -15.91 -8.97 -15.06
N PHE A 165 -15.61 -10.26 -15.07
CA PHE A 165 -14.80 -10.94 -16.08
C PHE A 165 -15.42 -12.30 -16.38
N SER A 166 -15.51 -12.67 -17.67
CA SER A 166 -15.99 -13.99 -18.08
C SER A 166 -14.84 -14.82 -18.64
N LEU A 167 -14.83 -16.09 -18.24
CA LEU A 167 -13.95 -17.12 -18.78
C LEU A 167 -14.80 -18.14 -19.53
N PRO A 168 -14.80 -18.13 -20.89
CA PRO A 168 -15.56 -19.08 -21.69
C PRO A 168 -14.92 -20.47 -21.65
N PHE A 169 -15.75 -21.50 -21.71
CA PHE A 169 -15.37 -22.91 -21.81
C PHE A 169 -14.30 -23.35 -20.80
N PRO A 170 -14.56 -23.19 -19.48
CA PRO A 170 -13.61 -23.60 -18.47
C PRO A 170 -13.37 -25.11 -18.51
N SER A 171 -12.13 -25.52 -18.29
CA SER A 171 -11.81 -26.93 -18.09
C SER A 171 -12.34 -27.42 -16.75
N LYS A 172 -12.50 -28.73 -16.57
CA LYS A 172 -12.90 -29.35 -15.27
C LYS A 172 -11.80 -29.34 -14.22
N LYS A 173 -10.95 -28.29 -14.19
CA LYS A 173 -9.87 -28.11 -13.22
C LYS A 173 -10.28 -27.12 -12.16
N ARG A 174 -9.52 -27.09 -11.07
CA ARG A 174 -9.66 -26.02 -10.08
C ARG A 174 -9.05 -24.73 -10.63
N TYR A 175 -9.81 -23.66 -10.56
CA TYR A 175 -9.36 -22.31 -10.89
C TYR A 175 -9.16 -21.49 -9.61
N GLU A 176 -8.17 -20.62 -9.65
CA GLU A 176 -7.89 -19.58 -8.68
C GLU A 176 -7.93 -18.23 -9.39
N PHE A 177 -8.67 -17.26 -8.82
CA PHE A 177 -8.82 -15.91 -9.36
C PHE A 177 -8.41 -14.89 -8.32
N GLN A 178 -7.77 -13.82 -8.76
CA GLN A 178 -7.49 -12.63 -7.98
C GLN A 178 -7.67 -11.38 -8.85
N VAL A 179 -7.95 -10.25 -8.21
CA VAL A 179 -8.15 -8.97 -8.88
C VAL A 179 -7.35 -7.89 -8.16
N ARG A 180 -6.79 -6.94 -8.92
CA ARG A 180 -6.18 -5.72 -8.39
C ARG A 180 -6.71 -4.51 -9.16
N ALA A 181 -6.52 -3.32 -8.59
CA ALA A 181 -7.04 -2.09 -9.16
C ALA A 181 -6.00 -0.96 -9.11
N ARG A 182 -6.10 0.00 -10.06
CA ARG A 182 -5.33 1.24 -10.04
C ARG A 182 -6.11 2.39 -10.69
N ILE A 183 -5.58 3.59 -10.62
CA ILE A 183 -6.06 4.71 -11.43
C ILE A 183 -5.55 4.54 -12.87
N GLU A 184 -6.44 4.65 -13.84
CA GLU A 184 -6.14 4.50 -15.26
C GLU A 184 -5.37 5.69 -15.88
N SER A 185 -4.88 5.51 -17.11
CA SER A 185 -4.04 6.47 -17.81
C SER A 185 -4.74 7.80 -18.11
N SER A 186 -6.01 7.81 -18.51
CA SER A 186 -6.76 9.02 -18.85
C SER A 186 -6.95 9.97 -17.66
N CYS A 187 -6.92 9.44 -16.46
CA CYS A 187 -7.09 10.17 -15.20
C CYS A 187 -5.75 10.50 -14.49
N GLY A 188 -4.63 10.32 -15.17
CA GLY A 188 -3.30 10.44 -14.57
C GLY A 188 -2.90 9.16 -13.86
N GLU A 189 -2.45 8.22 -14.64
CA GLU A 189 -2.10 6.86 -14.29
C GLU A 189 -1.32 6.75 -12.98
N SER A 190 -1.80 5.88 -12.10
CA SER A 190 -1.05 5.55 -10.89
C SER A 190 0.15 4.66 -11.22
N LYS A 191 1.30 4.97 -10.63
CA LYS A 191 2.49 4.11 -10.68
C LYS A 191 2.28 2.78 -9.94
N PHE A 192 1.29 2.72 -9.06
CA PHE A 192 1.07 1.59 -8.17
C PHE A 192 -0.26 0.92 -8.48
N TRP A 193 -0.21 -0.38 -8.63
CA TRP A 193 -1.38 -1.22 -8.48
C TRP A 193 -1.70 -1.41 -6.99
N SER A 194 -2.96 -1.68 -6.67
CA SER A 194 -3.30 -2.25 -5.37
C SER A 194 -2.60 -3.61 -5.18
N ASP A 195 -2.55 -4.09 -3.98
CA ASP A 195 -2.25 -5.51 -3.75
C ASP A 195 -3.31 -6.36 -4.44
N TRP A 196 -3.00 -7.64 -4.71
CA TRP A 196 -3.99 -8.58 -5.21
C TRP A 196 -5.04 -8.84 -4.12
N SER A 197 -6.29 -8.99 -4.54
CA SER A 197 -7.37 -9.40 -3.64
C SER A 197 -7.09 -10.76 -2.99
N GLU A 198 -7.82 -11.07 -1.92
CA GLU A 198 -7.92 -12.45 -1.46
C GLU A 198 -8.37 -13.33 -2.63
N PRO A 199 -7.80 -14.54 -2.77
CA PRO A 199 -8.14 -15.43 -3.86
C PRO A 199 -9.53 -16.03 -3.70
N VAL A 200 -10.24 -16.20 -4.82
CA VAL A 200 -11.46 -17.00 -4.89
C VAL A 200 -11.23 -18.21 -5.79
N TYR A 201 -11.82 -19.32 -5.40
CA TYR A 201 -11.63 -20.60 -6.07
C TYR A 201 -12.93 -21.11 -6.69
N TRP A 202 -12.80 -21.80 -7.83
CA TRP A 202 -13.87 -22.53 -8.46
C TRP A 202 -13.38 -23.89 -8.95
N GLY A 203 -14.23 -24.94 -8.89
CA GLY A 203 -13.92 -26.29 -9.33
C GLY A 203 -13.46 -27.22 -8.20
N TYR A 204 -13.15 -28.47 -8.55
CA TYR A 204 -12.93 -29.54 -7.60
C TYR A 204 -11.45 -29.73 -7.25
N LEU A 205 -11.17 -29.91 -5.97
CA LEU A 205 -9.93 -30.56 -5.55
C LEU A 205 -10.03 -32.07 -5.87
N LYS A 206 -9.13 -32.62 -6.66
CA LYS A 206 -8.93 -34.07 -6.69
C LYS A 206 -8.37 -34.49 -5.34
N THR A 207 -9.23 -34.96 -4.44
CA THR A 207 -8.75 -35.71 -3.27
C THR A 207 -8.46 -37.12 -3.72
N ASN A 208 -7.23 -37.59 -3.52
CA ASN A 208 -6.80 -38.98 -3.82
C ASN A 208 -7.42 -40.01 -2.88
N ASN A 209 -8.55 -39.72 -2.27
CA ASN A 209 -9.23 -40.67 -1.39
C ASN A 209 -10.46 -41.25 -2.10
N THR A 210 -10.34 -42.52 -2.41
CA THR A 210 -11.39 -43.45 -2.82
C THR A 210 -12.51 -43.54 -1.80
N SER A 211 -13.45 -42.62 -1.83
CA SER A 211 -14.85 -42.81 -1.40
C SER A 211 -15.70 -41.65 -1.89
N GLY A 212 -16.56 -41.97 -2.84
CA GLY A 212 -17.42 -40.98 -3.48
C GLY A 212 -18.41 -40.35 -2.51
N LYS A 213 -18.22 -39.08 -2.22
CA LYS A 213 -19.27 -38.14 -1.91
C LYS A 213 -18.96 -36.84 -2.62
N LEU A 214 -19.83 -36.48 -3.57
CA LEU A 214 -19.90 -35.16 -4.18
C LEU A 214 -20.06 -34.14 -3.04
N SER A 215 -19.00 -33.41 -2.72
CA SER A 215 -19.14 -32.21 -1.89
C SER A 215 -19.32 -31.02 -2.82
N TYR A 216 -20.46 -30.35 -2.67
CA TYR A 216 -20.78 -29.09 -3.33
C TYR A 216 -19.70 -28.03 -3.07
N PRO A 217 -19.55 -27.04 -3.95
CA PRO A 217 -18.50 -26.02 -3.82
C PRO A 217 -18.61 -25.34 -2.46
N TYR A 218 -17.57 -25.49 -1.67
CA TYR A 218 -17.48 -24.87 -0.36
C TYR A 218 -17.10 -23.38 -0.55
N TYR A 219 -18.11 -22.53 -0.44
CA TYR A 219 -17.91 -21.09 -0.34
C TYR A 219 -17.36 -20.78 1.06
N LYS A 220 -16.06 -20.83 1.27
CA LYS A 220 -15.47 -20.29 2.48
C LYS A 220 -15.09 -18.83 2.24
N SER A 221 -16.08 -17.95 2.31
CA SER A 221 -15.85 -16.60 2.73
C SER A 221 -15.44 -16.68 4.21
N LEU A 222 -14.17 -16.57 4.50
CA LEU A 222 -13.70 -16.30 5.86
C LEU A 222 -13.95 -14.83 6.18
N SER A 223 -15.22 -14.46 6.34
CA SER A 223 -15.58 -13.31 7.15
C SER A 223 -15.45 -13.75 8.60
N ALA A 224 -14.27 -13.63 9.17
CA ALA A 224 -14.10 -13.63 10.62
C ALA A 224 -14.69 -12.31 11.14
N LEU A 225 -16.03 -12.23 11.17
CA LEU A 225 -16.75 -11.29 12.00
C LEU A 225 -16.77 -11.87 13.41
N SER A 226 -15.77 -11.52 14.20
CA SER A 226 -15.90 -11.48 15.64
C SER A 226 -17.04 -10.50 15.95
N ALA A 227 -18.17 -11.05 16.37
CA ALA A 227 -19.29 -10.29 16.89
C ALA A 227 -18.87 -9.65 18.22
N CYS A 228 -18.46 -8.39 18.18
CA CYS A 228 -18.49 -7.53 19.34
C CYS A 228 -19.88 -6.92 19.44
N ASN A 229 -20.69 -7.41 20.38
CA ASN A 229 -21.89 -6.73 20.85
C ASN A 229 -21.49 -5.35 21.40
N PHE A 230 -21.85 -4.31 20.67
CA PHE A 230 -21.65 -2.94 21.10
C PHE A 230 -22.96 -2.41 21.67
N THR A 231 -23.04 -2.36 23.01
CA THR A 231 -24.04 -1.53 23.68
C THR A 231 -23.62 -0.07 23.61
N SER A 232 -24.57 0.75 23.19
CA SER A 232 -24.43 2.20 23.05
C SER A 232 -23.99 2.87 24.34
N ASN A 233 -22.86 3.57 24.37
CA ASN A 233 -22.73 4.93 24.92
C ASN A 233 -21.29 5.45 24.84
N SER A 234 -21.19 6.71 24.39
CA SER A 234 -20.14 7.70 24.66
C SER A 234 -18.84 7.69 23.86
N LYS A 235 -18.66 8.85 23.19
CA LYS A 235 -17.42 9.57 22.85
C LYS A 235 -16.45 8.96 21.84
N TRP A 236 -16.48 9.54 20.67
CA TRP A 236 -15.44 9.52 19.66
C TRP A 236 -14.09 9.99 20.22
N ARG A 237 -13.25 9.07 20.63
CA ARG A 237 -11.78 9.14 20.67
C ARG A 237 -11.27 7.71 20.63
N ASP A 238 -10.20 7.50 19.82
CA ASP A 238 -9.39 6.28 19.78
C ASP A 238 -10.00 5.04 19.10
N ALA A 239 -10.09 5.06 17.77
CA ALA A 239 -10.15 3.81 16.98
C ALA A 239 -9.57 4.04 15.57
N LEU A 240 -8.26 4.08 15.45
CA LEU A 240 -7.62 3.67 14.21
C LEU A 240 -7.64 2.14 14.18
N PRO A 241 -8.18 1.49 13.14
CA PRO A 241 -8.19 0.03 13.10
C PRO A 241 -6.74 -0.48 12.99
N VAL A 242 -6.42 -1.49 13.79
CA VAL A 242 -5.13 -2.22 13.85
C VAL A 242 -4.63 -2.70 12.47
N ARG A 243 -5.47 -2.69 11.44
CA ARG A 243 -5.10 -2.96 10.04
C ARG A 243 -4.22 -1.90 9.38
N ALA A 244 -4.13 -0.68 9.89
CA ALA A 244 -3.24 0.34 9.32
C ALA A 244 -1.75 0.03 9.59
N LEU A 245 -1.45 -0.65 10.68
CA LEU A 245 -0.08 -1.06 11.04
C LEU A 245 0.43 -2.26 10.19
N ALA A 246 -0.45 -3.19 9.83
CA ALA A 246 -0.07 -4.34 9.00
C ALA A 246 0.23 -4.00 7.54
N LEU A 247 -0.23 -2.83 7.06
CA LEU A 247 0.03 -2.36 5.68
C LEU A 247 1.31 -1.50 5.57
N ALA A 248 1.94 -1.14 6.68
CA ALA A 248 3.21 -0.41 6.65
C ALA A 248 4.43 -1.33 6.43
N GLN A 249 4.33 -2.60 6.79
CA GLN A 249 5.45 -3.55 6.67
C GLN A 249 5.86 -3.91 5.23
N PRO A 250 4.95 -4.08 4.24
CA PRO A 250 5.38 -4.37 2.87
C PRO A 250 6.01 -3.19 2.12
N LEU A 251 5.95 -1.95 2.66
CA LEU A 251 6.51 -0.77 2.00
C LEU A 251 7.99 -0.55 2.33
N LEU A 252 8.54 -1.23 3.33
CA LEU A 252 9.96 -1.16 3.68
C LEU A 252 10.84 -2.04 2.78
N ASP A 253 10.25 -3.05 2.11
CA ASP A 253 10.99 -4.00 1.26
C ASP A 253 11.03 -3.61 -0.24
N VAL A 254 10.54 -2.42 -0.62
CA VAL A 254 10.44 -1.98 -2.02
C VAL A 254 11.27 -0.73 -2.34
N PHE A 255 12.13 -0.29 -1.41
CA PHE A 255 13.08 0.82 -1.65
C PHE A 255 14.51 0.45 -1.31
#